data_9f97a3f3b1bd043203add737f559b8b0
#
_entry.id   9f97a3f3b1bd043203add737f559b8b0
#
_cell.length_a   1.000
_cell.length_b   1.000
_cell.length_c   1.000
_cell.angle_alpha   90.00
_cell.angle_beta   90.00
_cell.angle_gamma   90.00
#
_symmetry.space_group_name_H-M   'P 1'
#
loop_
_entity.id
_entity.type
_entity.pdbx_description
1 polymer ?
#
loop_
_entity_poly.entity_id
_entity_poly.type
_entity_poly.pdbx_seq_one_letter_code
_entity_poly.pdbx_strand_id
1 'polypeptide(L)'
;MSGKIIFFEDRDFQGRSFECVGDCSEIASHLSQCSSCRVESGTFMVYDQPNFKGLQYLLTRGEYPDYQSSIGFNDCIQSCRIVPVHKGPFKVRIYERPNFEGQMHEVTDDCNSIQDNYHMSSMQSCNVMDGYWLMFEQPNYEGRMFYLKPGEYRNLREITSNDMKFNSIRRIRES
;
A
#
# COMPACT_ATOMS: atom_id res chain seq x y z
N MET A 1 -3.69 -18.52 -0.96
CA MET A 1 -3.95 -17.11 -1.23
C MET A 1 -4.57 -16.96 -2.59
N SER A 2 -5.72 -16.33 -2.67
CA SER A 2 -6.39 -16.18 -3.95
C SER A 2 -6.87 -14.75 -4.12
N GLY A 3 -6.78 -14.26 -5.33
CA GLY A 3 -7.26 -12.96 -5.70
C GLY A 3 -7.22 -12.84 -7.20
N LYS A 4 -8.04 -11.96 -7.73
CA LYS A 4 -8.08 -11.71 -9.17
C LYS A 4 -8.36 -10.25 -9.42
N ILE A 5 -7.50 -9.62 -10.22
CA ILE A 5 -7.69 -8.25 -10.70
C ILE A 5 -7.60 -8.26 -12.22
N ILE A 6 -8.49 -7.52 -12.87
CA ILE A 6 -8.50 -7.41 -14.33
C ILE A 6 -8.22 -5.96 -14.68
N PHE A 7 -7.17 -5.74 -15.45
CA PHE A 7 -6.77 -4.42 -15.94
C PHE A 7 -7.27 -4.23 -17.37
N PHE A 8 -7.71 -3.02 -17.69
CA PHE A 8 -8.21 -2.67 -19.02
C PHE A 8 -7.43 -1.49 -19.59
N GLU A 9 -7.23 -1.49 -20.90
CA GLU A 9 -6.48 -0.41 -21.57
C GLU A 9 -7.12 0.93 -21.41
N ASP A 10 -8.44 1.00 -21.54
CA ASP A 10 -9.16 2.25 -21.56
C ASP A 10 -10.03 2.42 -20.32
N ARG A 11 -10.59 3.61 -20.13
CA ARG A 11 -11.54 3.87 -19.07
C ARG A 11 -12.78 3.02 -19.23
N ASP A 12 -13.53 2.86 -18.15
CA ASP A 12 -14.81 2.18 -18.14
C ASP A 12 -14.73 0.75 -18.65
N PHE A 13 -13.60 0.06 -18.35
CA PHE A 13 -13.42 -1.35 -18.64
C PHE A 13 -13.47 -1.66 -20.14
N GLN A 14 -12.92 -0.76 -20.93
CA GLN A 14 -12.90 -0.90 -22.39
C GLN A 14 -11.50 -1.26 -22.89
N GLY A 15 -11.44 -1.74 -24.13
CA GLY A 15 -10.20 -2.13 -24.77
C GLY A 15 -9.75 -3.52 -24.35
N ARG A 16 -8.48 -3.82 -24.63
CA ARG A 16 -7.90 -5.12 -24.25
C ARG A 16 -7.77 -5.21 -22.74
N SER A 17 -7.79 -6.42 -22.22
CA SER A 17 -7.68 -6.67 -20.80
C SER A 17 -6.56 -7.66 -20.49
N PHE A 18 -6.08 -7.58 -19.25
CA PHE A 18 -5.08 -8.50 -18.71
C PHE A 18 -5.50 -8.91 -17.30
N GLU A 19 -5.62 -10.20 -17.08
CA GLU A 19 -6.01 -10.79 -15.81
C GLU A 19 -4.78 -11.14 -15.00
N CYS A 20 -4.75 -10.73 -13.73
CA CYS A 20 -3.65 -11.03 -12.84
C CYS A 20 -4.19 -11.68 -11.58
N VAL A 21 -3.59 -12.82 -11.19
CA VAL A 21 -4.01 -13.58 -10.01
C VAL A 21 -2.97 -13.54 -8.88
N GLY A 22 -1.94 -12.75 -9.02
CA GLY A 22 -0.87 -12.59 -8.03
C GLY A 22 -0.10 -11.32 -8.27
N ASP A 23 1.20 -11.36 -8.02
CA ASP A 23 2.06 -10.21 -8.23
C ASP A 23 2.40 -10.07 -9.72
N CYS A 24 2.44 -8.83 -10.19
CA CYS A 24 2.90 -8.51 -11.53
C CYS A 24 3.81 -7.30 -11.47
N SER A 25 5.09 -7.49 -11.75
CA SER A 25 6.07 -6.42 -11.67
C SER A 25 6.03 -5.43 -12.84
N GLU A 26 5.42 -5.82 -13.96
CA GLU A 26 5.38 -4.98 -15.15
C GLU A 26 4.15 -5.25 -15.99
N ILE A 27 3.12 -4.43 -15.82
CA ILE A 27 1.87 -4.57 -16.56
C ILE A 27 2.06 -4.16 -18.03
N ALA A 28 3.03 -3.26 -18.30
CA ALA A 28 3.32 -2.82 -19.66
C ALA A 28 3.75 -3.96 -20.60
N SER A 29 4.19 -5.08 -20.06
CA SER A 29 4.48 -6.28 -20.87
C SER A 29 3.21 -6.92 -21.44
N HIS A 30 2.06 -6.60 -20.90
CA HIS A 30 0.78 -7.21 -21.26
C HIS A 30 -0.19 -6.25 -21.93
N LEU A 31 -0.17 -4.97 -21.50
CA LEU A 31 -1.04 -3.93 -22.02
C LEU A 31 -0.22 -2.69 -22.34
N SER A 32 -0.52 -2.05 -23.47
CA SER A 32 0.18 -0.83 -23.86
C SER A 32 -0.14 0.35 -22.94
N GLN A 33 -1.31 0.33 -22.33
CA GLN A 33 -1.74 1.31 -21.34
C GLN A 33 -2.73 0.62 -20.41
N CYS A 34 -3.04 1.25 -19.29
CA CYS A 34 -3.95 0.67 -18.30
C CYS A 34 -4.68 1.81 -17.59
N SER A 35 -5.96 1.99 -17.87
CA SER A 35 -6.72 3.15 -17.40
C SER A 35 -7.89 2.80 -16.48
N SER A 36 -8.26 1.53 -16.38
CA SER A 36 -9.30 1.07 -15.46
C SER A 36 -9.01 -0.35 -15.03
N CYS A 37 -9.63 -0.76 -13.94
CA CYS A 37 -9.49 -2.14 -13.47
C CYS A 37 -10.68 -2.55 -12.62
N ARG A 38 -10.81 -3.86 -12.45
CA ARG A 38 -11.84 -4.46 -11.61
C ARG A 38 -11.18 -5.50 -10.72
N VAL A 39 -11.34 -5.37 -9.40
CA VAL A 39 -10.91 -6.40 -8.46
C VAL A 39 -12.07 -7.33 -8.20
N GLU A 40 -11.98 -8.55 -8.67
CA GLU A 40 -13.03 -9.53 -8.50
C GLU A 40 -12.95 -10.24 -7.16
N SER A 41 -11.74 -10.46 -6.67
CA SER A 41 -11.54 -11.07 -5.36
C SER A 41 -10.17 -10.68 -4.80
N GLY A 42 -10.05 -10.69 -3.48
CA GLY A 42 -8.80 -10.38 -2.80
C GLY A 42 -8.54 -8.89 -2.65
N THR A 43 -7.36 -8.59 -2.18
CA THR A 43 -6.89 -7.22 -1.93
C THR A 43 -5.54 -7.05 -2.61
N PHE A 44 -5.38 -5.94 -3.30
CA PHE A 44 -4.16 -5.66 -4.06
C PHE A 44 -3.58 -4.31 -3.72
N MET A 45 -2.26 -4.22 -3.69
CA MET A 45 -1.56 -2.94 -3.79
C MET A 45 -1.25 -2.69 -5.25
N VAL A 46 -1.53 -1.48 -5.72
CA VAL A 46 -1.20 -1.08 -7.09
C VAL A 46 -0.23 0.09 -7.06
N TYR A 47 0.60 0.19 -8.08
CA TYR A 47 1.70 1.13 -8.14
C TYR A 47 1.71 1.82 -9.50
N ASP A 48 2.09 3.10 -9.54
CA ASP A 48 2.14 3.83 -10.80
C ASP A 48 3.46 3.65 -11.55
N GLN A 49 4.40 2.88 -11.00
CA GLN A 49 5.65 2.53 -11.66
C GLN A 49 5.89 1.01 -11.63
N PRO A 50 6.75 0.51 -12.53
CA PRO A 50 7.10 -0.91 -12.48
C PRO A 50 7.86 -1.28 -11.21
N ASN A 51 7.91 -2.57 -10.93
CA ASN A 51 8.68 -3.12 -9.81
C ASN A 51 8.25 -2.61 -8.45
N PHE A 52 6.95 -2.34 -8.30
CA PHE A 52 6.35 -1.96 -7.03
C PHE A 52 6.94 -0.67 -6.48
N LYS A 53 7.10 0.30 -7.35
CA LYS A 53 7.64 1.62 -7.02
C LYS A 53 6.64 2.73 -7.33
N GLY A 54 6.94 3.93 -6.84
CA GLY A 54 6.13 5.11 -7.07
C GLY A 54 4.95 5.20 -6.10
N LEU A 55 3.91 5.88 -6.54
CA LEU A 55 2.70 6.02 -5.71
C LEU A 55 2.00 4.67 -5.57
N GLN A 56 1.47 4.43 -4.39
CA GLN A 56 0.81 3.18 -4.04
C GLN A 56 -0.63 3.43 -3.63
N TYR A 57 -1.49 2.46 -3.90
CA TYR A 57 -2.87 2.53 -3.44
C TYR A 57 -3.41 1.12 -3.19
N LEU A 58 -4.18 0.96 -2.11
CA LEU A 58 -4.80 -0.31 -1.76
C LEU A 58 -6.14 -0.42 -2.47
N LEU A 59 -6.34 -1.50 -3.23
CA LEU A 59 -7.60 -1.79 -3.88
C LEU A 59 -8.25 -3.01 -3.24
N THR A 60 -9.50 -2.84 -2.84
CA THR A 60 -10.34 -3.95 -2.40
C THR A 60 -11.30 -4.33 -3.52
N ARG A 61 -12.08 -5.37 -3.31
CA ARG A 61 -13.07 -5.83 -4.29
C ARG A 61 -13.95 -4.67 -4.75
N GLY A 62 -14.06 -4.49 -6.05
CA GLY A 62 -14.84 -3.41 -6.61
C GLY A 62 -14.38 -3.01 -8.01
N GLU A 63 -14.99 -1.95 -8.50
CA GLU A 63 -14.73 -1.42 -9.83
C GLU A 63 -14.07 -0.06 -9.76
N TYR A 64 -13.07 0.14 -10.62
CA TYR A 64 -12.28 1.38 -10.66
C TYR A 64 -12.23 1.85 -12.12
N PRO A 65 -13.30 2.56 -12.57
CA PRO A 65 -13.45 2.89 -13.98
C PRO A 65 -12.51 3.97 -14.49
N ASP A 66 -11.96 4.78 -13.59
CA ASP A 66 -11.05 5.87 -13.95
C ASP A 66 -10.11 6.14 -12.78
N TYR A 67 -8.81 5.95 -12.99
CA TYR A 67 -7.84 6.09 -11.89
C TYR A 67 -7.74 7.50 -11.33
N GLN A 68 -7.91 8.53 -12.16
CA GLN A 68 -7.84 9.90 -11.66
C GLN A 68 -8.92 10.20 -10.64
N SER A 69 -10.15 9.78 -10.93
CA SER A 69 -11.27 10.04 -10.03
C SER A 69 -11.40 8.99 -8.93
N SER A 70 -10.99 7.74 -9.20
CA SER A 70 -11.18 6.64 -8.25
C SER A 70 -10.07 6.55 -7.20
N ILE A 71 -8.81 6.74 -7.59
CA ILE A 71 -7.68 6.54 -6.69
C ILE A 71 -6.66 7.66 -6.72
N GLY A 72 -6.88 8.70 -7.51
CA GLY A 72 -6.00 9.86 -7.58
C GLY A 72 -4.69 9.65 -8.35
N PHE A 73 -4.56 8.59 -9.11
CA PHE A 73 -3.40 8.39 -9.98
C PHE A 73 -3.56 9.19 -11.26
N ASN A 74 -2.52 9.91 -11.64
CA ASN A 74 -2.49 10.66 -12.90
C ASN A 74 -2.08 9.80 -14.08
N ASP A 75 -1.37 8.72 -13.80
CA ASP A 75 -0.84 7.80 -14.81
C ASP A 75 -1.42 6.40 -14.65
N CYS A 76 -1.03 5.53 -15.56
CA CYS A 76 -1.45 4.14 -15.55
C CYS A 76 -0.89 3.41 -14.33
N ILE A 77 -1.59 2.36 -13.92
CA ILE A 77 -1.03 1.38 -13.00
C ILE A 77 -0.01 0.55 -13.77
N GLN A 78 1.20 0.43 -13.24
CA GLN A 78 2.28 -0.30 -13.91
C GLN A 78 2.75 -1.55 -13.19
N SER A 79 2.37 -1.74 -11.93
CA SER A 79 2.63 -2.98 -11.20
C SER A 79 1.60 -3.18 -10.12
N CYS A 80 1.45 -4.42 -9.68
CA CYS A 80 0.52 -4.76 -8.60
C CYS A 80 1.07 -5.92 -7.78
N ARG A 81 0.62 -5.98 -6.54
CA ARG A 81 0.94 -7.04 -5.58
C ARG A 81 -0.32 -7.51 -4.91
N ILE A 82 -0.46 -8.82 -4.77
CA ILE A 82 -1.54 -9.32 -3.92
C ILE A 82 -1.15 -9.16 -2.45
N VAL A 83 -2.13 -8.74 -1.63
CA VAL A 83 -1.94 -8.65 -0.18
C VAL A 83 -2.45 -9.95 0.43
N PRO A 84 -1.60 -10.70 1.15
CA PRO A 84 -2.05 -11.93 1.78
C PRO A 84 -3.10 -11.67 2.84
N VAL A 85 -4.03 -12.61 2.99
CA VAL A 85 -5.00 -12.58 4.08
C VAL A 85 -4.29 -13.01 5.37
N HIS A 86 -4.38 -12.18 6.40
CA HIS A 86 -3.78 -12.46 7.69
C HIS A 86 -4.86 -12.55 8.76
N LYS A 87 -4.92 -13.66 9.46
CA LYS A 87 -5.96 -13.95 10.46
C LYS A 87 -5.43 -14.05 11.89
N GLY A 88 -4.22 -13.83 12.12
CA GLY A 88 -3.65 -13.86 13.45
C GLY A 88 -3.59 -12.46 14.05
N PRO A 89 -2.87 -12.30 15.15
CA PRO A 89 -2.64 -10.98 15.71
C PRO A 89 -1.82 -10.12 14.76
N PHE A 90 -1.93 -8.82 14.93
CA PHE A 90 -1.13 -7.84 14.20
C PHE A 90 -0.17 -7.18 15.16
N LYS A 91 1.07 -6.98 14.75
CA LYS A 91 2.07 -6.32 15.59
C LYS A 91 3.12 -5.65 14.74
N VAL A 92 3.37 -4.37 15.01
CA VAL A 92 4.47 -3.63 14.42
C VAL A 92 5.12 -2.79 15.50
N ARG A 93 6.47 -2.76 15.50
CA ARG A 93 7.22 -1.87 16.37
C ARG A 93 7.66 -0.67 15.56
N ILE A 94 7.33 0.50 16.02
CA ILE A 94 7.68 1.76 15.36
C ILE A 94 8.73 2.48 16.18
N TYR A 95 9.69 3.13 15.49
CA TYR A 95 10.82 3.79 16.13
C TYR A 95 10.95 5.22 15.64
N GLU A 96 11.36 6.08 16.55
CA GLU A 96 11.50 7.51 16.30
C GLU A 96 12.61 7.83 15.29
N ARG A 97 13.70 7.06 15.31
CA ARG A 97 14.87 7.31 14.48
C ARG A 97 15.20 6.11 13.59
N PRO A 98 16.04 6.30 12.56
CA PRO A 98 16.47 5.16 11.74
C PRO A 98 17.20 4.11 12.56
N ASN A 99 17.30 2.92 11.99
CA ASN A 99 18.03 1.79 12.58
C ASN A 99 17.49 1.36 13.94
N PHE A 100 16.16 1.50 14.14
CA PHE A 100 15.47 1.04 15.35
C PHE A 100 15.98 1.72 16.61
N GLU A 101 16.25 3.01 16.52
CA GLU A 101 16.75 3.81 17.62
C GLU A 101 15.72 4.82 18.09
N GLY A 102 15.96 5.36 19.28
CA GLY A 102 15.08 6.32 19.89
C GLY A 102 13.88 5.70 20.54
N GLN A 103 12.85 6.48 20.68
CA GLN A 103 11.59 6.04 21.29
C GLN A 103 10.95 4.93 20.47
N MET A 104 10.44 3.91 21.13
CA MET A 104 9.79 2.78 20.47
C MET A 104 8.42 2.53 21.05
N HIS A 105 7.46 2.21 20.17
CA HIS A 105 6.12 1.80 20.58
C HIS A 105 5.71 0.55 19.81
N GLU A 106 5.01 -0.34 20.51
CA GLU A 106 4.44 -1.54 19.90
C GLU A 106 2.98 -1.26 19.56
N VAL A 107 2.61 -1.42 18.29
CA VAL A 107 1.28 -1.11 17.79
C VAL A 107 0.61 -2.42 17.38
N THR A 108 -0.57 -2.68 17.94
CA THR A 108 -1.34 -3.90 17.67
C THR A 108 -2.71 -3.62 17.07
N ASP A 109 -3.11 -2.35 17.00
CA ASP A 109 -4.39 -1.90 16.46
C ASP A 109 -4.16 -0.72 15.51
N ASP A 110 -5.23 -0.30 14.86
CA ASP A 110 -5.18 0.90 14.03
C ASP A 110 -4.85 2.12 14.89
N CYS A 111 -3.97 2.97 14.38
CA CYS A 111 -3.55 4.17 15.08
C CYS A 111 -3.80 5.37 14.17
N ASN A 112 -4.80 6.18 14.49
CA ASN A 112 -5.19 7.31 13.66
C ASN A 112 -4.29 8.54 13.80
N SER A 113 -3.44 8.57 14.83
CA SER A 113 -2.45 9.63 15.00
C SER A 113 -1.30 9.12 15.86
N ILE A 114 -0.16 8.95 15.25
CA ILE A 114 1.03 8.48 15.96
C ILE A 114 1.49 9.54 16.95
N GLN A 115 1.42 10.81 16.54
CA GLN A 115 1.80 11.91 17.44
C GLN A 115 0.90 12.02 18.67
N ASP A 116 -0.41 11.94 18.48
CA ASP A 116 -1.34 12.10 19.59
C ASP A 116 -1.31 10.90 20.54
N ASN A 117 -1.19 9.70 19.99
CA ASN A 117 -1.25 8.47 20.78
C ASN A 117 0.07 8.10 21.43
N TYR A 118 1.19 8.43 20.80
CA TYR A 118 2.52 8.01 21.27
C TYR A 118 3.48 9.15 21.47
N HIS A 119 3.07 10.40 21.22
CA HIS A 119 3.92 11.59 21.37
C HIS A 119 5.21 11.48 20.56
N MET A 120 5.13 10.87 19.42
CA MET A 120 6.24 10.67 18.51
C MET A 120 6.02 11.55 17.29
N SER A 121 6.91 12.51 17.04
CA SER A 121 6.73 13.49 15.97
C SER A 121 6.97 12.89 14.58
N SER A 122 7.76 11.83 14.50
CA SER A 122 7.97 11.12 13.25
C SER A 122 8.36 9.67 13.54
N MET A 123 8.02 8.81 12.60
CA MET A 123 8.44 7.40 12.61
C MET A 123 9.44 7.23 11.48
N GLN A 124 10.66 6.81 11.80
CA GLN A 124 11.72 6.70 10.79
C GLN A 124 12.20 5.29 10.54
N SER A 125 11.84 4.35 11.39
CA SER A 125 12.07 2.93 11.14
C SER A 125 10.97 2.12 11.82
N CYS A 126 10.80 0.89 11.35
CA CYS A 126 9.81 0.00 11.96
C CYS A 126 10.18 -1.45 11.70
N ASN A 127 9.64 -2.33 12.53
CA ASN A 127 9.75 -3.77 12.37
C ASN A 127 8.35 -4.36 12.40
N VAL A 128 7.88 -4.85 11.25
CA VAL A 128 6.57 -5.51 11.17
C VAL A 128 6.75 -6.96 11.57
N MET A 129 6.18 -7.33 12.68
CA MET A 129 6.32 -8.66 13.25
C MET A 129 5.19 -9.58 12.82
N ASP A 130 3.97 -9.08 12.76
CA ASP A 130 2.79 -9.87 12.41
C ASP A 130 1.83 -9.03 11.56
N GLY A 131 1.37 -9.62 10.47
CA GLY A 131 0.35 -9.03 9.63
C GLY A 131 0.89 -8.05 8.59
N TYR A 132 -0.05 -7.43 7.90
CA TYR A 132 0.22 -6.50 6.80
C TYR A 132 -0.43 -5.17 7.15
N TRP A 133 0.30 -4.08 6.91
CA TRP A 133 -0.07 -2.77 7.39
C TRP A 133 0.01 -1.72 6.30
N LEU A 134 -0.75 -0.64 6.47
CA LEU A 134 -0.61 0.59 5.67
C LEU A 134 -0.23 1.73 6.59
N MET A 135 0.80 2.47 6.24
CA MET A 135 1.10 3.73 6.91
C MET A 135 0.76 4.89 5.98
N PHE A 136 0.36 6.01 6.58
CA PHE A 136 -0.16 7.16 5.87
C PHE A 136 0.58 8.42 6.27
N GLU A 137 0.71 9.32 5.32
CA GLU A 137 1.40 10.60 5.49
C GLU A 137 0.74 11.49 6.53
N GLN A 138 -0.57 11.48 6.58
CA GLN A 138 -1.36 12.36 7.44
C GLN A 138 -2.13 11.58 8.50
N PRO A 139 -2.61 12.25 9.57
CA PRO A 139 -3.51 11.59 10.50
C PRO A 139 -4.80 11.12 9.82
N ASN A 140 -5.50 10.25 10.48
CA ASN A 140 -6.80 9.72 10.03
C ASN A 140 -6.73 8.99 8.69
N TYR A 141 -5.58 8.35 8.42
CA TYR A 141 -5.40 7.50 7.25
C TYR A 141 -5.59 8.27 5.95
N GLU A 142 -5.01 9.46 5.89
CA GLU A 142 -5.11 10.33 4.73
C GLU A 142 -3.74 10.60 4.12
N GLY A 143 -3.76 11.09 2.87
CA GLY A 143 -2.54 11.39 2.15
C GLY A 143 -1.94 10.15 1.51
N ARG A 144 -0.65 10.24 1.18
CA ARG A 144 0.04 9.13 0.53
C ARG A 144 0.17 7.96 1.48
N MET A 145 0.07 6.75 0.94
CA MET A 145 0.16 5.54 1.74
C MET A 145 1.34 4.69 1.30
N PHE A 146 1.81 3.86 2.22
CA PHE A 146 2.91 2.94 1.98
C PHE A 146 2.61 1.58 2.60
N TYR A 147 2.76 0.54 1.80
CA TYR A 147 2.48 -0.84 2.20
C TYR A 147 3.65 -1.42 2.98
N LEU A 148 3.35 -2.05 4.11
CA LEU A 148 4.32 -2.72 4.95
C LEU A 148 3.94 -4.19 5.09
N LYS A 149 4.84 -5.06 4.71
CA LYS A 149 4.73 -6.50 4.94
C LYS A 149 5.70 -6.91 6.04
N PRO A 150 5.58 -8.13 6.60
CA PRO A 150 6.50 -8.56 7.67
C PRO A 150 7.96 -8.38 7.28
N GLY A 151 8.74 -7.81 8.19
CA GLY A 151 10.14 -7.54 7.98
C GLY A 151 10.61 -6.26 8.65
N GLU A 152 11.88 -5.97 8.47
CA GLU A 152 12.54 -4.81 9.04
C GLU A 152 12.66 -3.69 8.02
N TYR A 153 12.35 -2.46 8.43
CA TYR A 153 12.46 -1.26 7.62
C TYR A 153 13.37 -0.29 8.37
N ARG A 154 14.66 -0.34 8.06
CA ARG A 154 15.68 0.40 8.83
C ARG A 154 15.66 1.89 8.63
N ASN A 155 15.25 2.33 7.45
CA ASN A 155 15.19 3.75 7.15
C ASN A 155 14.06 4.03 6.17
N LEU A 156 12.94 4.51 6.71
CA LEU A 156 11.75 4.76 5.89
C LEU A 156 11.95 5.89 4.88
N ARG A 157 12.86 6.83 5.16
CA ARG A 157 13.16 7.90 4.21
C ARG A 157 13.83 7.42 2.93
N GLU A 158 14.62 6.34 3.03
CA GLU A 158 15.31 5.80 1.87
C GLU A 158 14.39 4.99 0.97
N ILE A 159 13.37 4.34 1.55
CA ILE A 159 12.47 3.49 0.79
C ILE A 159 11.20 4.21 0.34
N THR A 160 10.94 5.40 0.87
CA THR A 160 9.87 6.27 0.42
C THR A 160 10.49 7.49 -0.27
N SER A 161 9.67 8.40 -0.77
CA SER A 161 10.21 9.60 -1.43
C SER A 161 10.58 10.64 -0.37
N ASN A 162 11.81 10.55 0.10
CA ASN A 162 12.50 11.60 0.84
C ASN A 162 11.80 12.22 2.05
N ASP A 163 10.86 13.14 1.89
CA ASP A 163 10.36 13.94 3.00
C ASP A 163 9.02 13.47 3.54
N MET A 164 8.65 12.25 3.23
CA MET A 164 7.38 11.72 3.67
C MET A 164 7.42 11.39 5.15
N LYS A 165 6.59 12.07 5.93
CA LYS A 165 6.40 11.78 7.34
C LYS A 165 5.15 10.94 7.50
N PHE A 166 5.18 9.99 8.43
CA PHE A 166 4.06 9.09 8.64
C PHE A 166 3.38 9.44 9.95
N ASN A 167 2.08 9.67 9.91
CA ASN A 167 1.30 10.12 11.05
C ASN A 167 0.18 9.18 11.44
N SER A 168 -0.15 8.19 10.61
CA SER A 168 -1.13 7.17 10.97
C SER A 168 -0.74 5.83 10.36
N ILE A 169 -1.25 4.76 10.95
CA ILE A 169 -0.97 3.40 10.50
C ILE A 169 -2.19 2.54 10.79
N ARG A 170 -2.54 1.65 9.87
CA ARG A 170 -3.66 0.73 10.10
C ARG A 170 -3.36 -0.66 9.59
N ARG A 171 -4.04 -1.62 10.17
CA ARG A 171 -3.98 -3.02 9.75
C ARG A 171 -4.70 -3.20 8.42
N ILE A 172 -4.20 -4.12 7.60
CA ILE A 172 -4.93 -4.55 6.41
C ILE A 172 -5.67 -5.84 6.79
N ARG A 173 -6.97 -5.73 6.99
CA ARG A 173 -7.82 -6.82 7.44
C ARG A 173 -8.77 -7.32 6.36
N GLU A 174 -8.79 -6.66 5.22
CA GLU A 174 -9.65 -7.03 4.10
C GLU A 174 -9.17 -8.33 3.46
N SER A 175 -10.08 -9.06 2.93
CA SER A 175 -9.80 -10.34 2.28
C SER A 175 -10.41 -10.40 0.88
#